data_fef6c81f37c1d2a085ae621db407d59c
#
_entry.id   fef6c81f37c1d2a085ae621db407d59c
#
_cell.length_a   1.000
_cell.length_b   1.000
_cell.length_c   1.000
_cell.angle_alpha   90.00
_cell.angle_beta   90.00
_cell.angle_gamma   90.00
#
_symmetry.space_group_name_H-M   'P 1'
#
loop_
_entity.id
_entity.type
_entity.pdbx_description
1 polymer ?
#
loop_
_entity_poly.entity_id
_entity_poly.type
_entity_poly.pdbx_seq_one_letter_code
_entity_poly.pdbx_strand_id
1 'polypeptide(L)'
;MAELQKDPITRSDFLGFGVMGAIVGAILTIPPAAFVLSPVIKTDLLGESDVGSGWQEVGPVSEVSAEEPSHFKVEFPLQQLYGERAIQKKYPGSEKSDMKYTLSNAIWVSWKAPIKLQGRQGSSGDVVGKPERPAFLDQKSEGFTESERKEIMSRLNILSNSCAHLGCPVRWFPDEQLYLCPCHGGLYDINGGWVGGPPPRGMYRYTDAEVRENGKLYVRHKYDIEPGLEAQEPYVV
;
A
#
# COMPACT_ATOMS: atom_id res chain seq x y z
N MET A 1 -11.93 27.98 65.47
CA MET A 1 -11.83 26.83 64.55
C MET A 1 -13.22 26.32 64.30
N ALA A 2 -13.76 26.55 63.12
CA ALA A 2 -15.10 26.05 62.77
C ALA A 2 -14.94 24.60 62.32
N GLU A 3 -15.50 23.69 63.08
CA GLU A 3 -15.60 22.27 62.74
C GLU A 3 -16.54 22.14 61.53
N LEU A 4 -16.01 21.72 60.40
CA LEU A 4 -16.79 21.38 59.23
C LEU A 4 -17.60 20.12 59.55
N GLN A 5 -18.87 20.30 59.87
CA GLN A 5 -19.83 19.23 60.10
C GLN A 5 -20.06 18.54 58.74
N LYS A 6 -19.49 17.34 58.60
CA LYS A 6 -19.72 16.50 57.43
C LYS A 6 -21.13 15.90 57.55
N ASP A 7 -22.04 16.39 56.72
CA ASP A 7 -23.34 15.76 56.57
C ASP A 7 -23.16 14.33 56.03
N PRO A 8 -23.89 13.35 56.57
CA PRO A 8 -23.78 11.97 56.10
C PRO A 8 -24.27 11.84 54.66
N ILE A 9 -23.48 11.19 53.82
CA ILE A 9 -23.82 10.94 52.41
C ILE A 9 -25.14 10.15 52.33
N THR A 10 -26.13 10.70 51.68
CA THR A 10 -27.45 10.06 51.49
C THR A 10 -27.40 9.05 50.34
N ARG A 11 -28.46 8.15 50.26
CA ARG A 11 -28.60 7.21 49.14
C ARG A 11 -28.73 7.93 47.82
N SER A 12 -29.35 9.10 47.79
CA SER A 12 -29.50 9.95 46.60
C SER A 12 -28.17 10.53 46.16
N ASP A 13 -27.31 10.94 47.11
CA ASP A 13 -25.96 11.45 46.82
C ASP A 13 -25.09 10.34 46.19
N PHE A 14 -25.16 9.13 46.75
CA PHE A 14 -24.45 7.99 46.23
C PHE A 14 -24.87 7.63 44.77
N LEU A 15 -26.18 7.66 44.51
CA LEU A 15 -26.71 7.44 43.15
C LEU A 15 -26.29 8.58 42.21
N GLY A 16 -26.33 9.84 42.69
CA GLY A 16 -25.91 11.01 41.93
C GLY A 16 -24.42 10.95 41.55
N PHE A 17 -23.55 10.59 42.50
CA PHE A 17 -22.12 10.41 42.26
C PHE A 17 -21.86 9.24 41.33
N GLY A 18 -22.60 8.12 41.43
CA GLY A 18 -22.50 6.99 40.52
C GLY A 18 -22.85 7.35 39.09
N VAL A 19 -23.95 8.05 38.87
CA VAL A 19 -24.37 8.50 37.53
C VAL A 19 -23.38 9.50 36.96
N MET A 20 -22.93 10.50 37.78
CA MET A 20 -21.96 11.49 37.34
C MET A 20 -20.61 10.82 37.01
N GLY A 21 -20.15 9.88 37.81
CA GLY A 21 -18.93 9.11 37.57
C GLY A 21 -19.02 8.28 36.26
N ALA A 22 -20.15 7.68 35.98
CA ALA A 22 -20.40 6.95 34.74
C ALA A 22 -20.37 7.88 33.51
N ILE A 23 -21.00 9.06 33.60
CA ILE A 23 -20.99 10.05 32.50
C ILE A 23 -19.57 10.55 32.23
N VAL A 24 -18.86 10.95 33.29
CA VAL A 24 -17.47 11.43 33.16
C VAL A 24 -16.57 10.31 32.62
N GLY A 25 -16.73 9.09 33.14
CA GLY A 25 -16.01 7.92 32.64
C GLY A 25 -16.29 7.67 31.16
N ALA A 26 -17.52 7.74 30.72
CA ALA A 26 -17.90 7.58 29.31
C ALA A 26 -17.29 8.69 28.41
N ILE A 27 -17.32 9.94 28.86
CA ILE A 27 -16.75 11.08 28.10
C ILE A 27 -15.22 10.93 27.96
N LEU A 28 -14.55 10.41 28.98
CA LEU A 28 -13.08 10.26 28.96
C LEU A 28 -12.62 8.99 28.23
N THR A 29 -13.43 7.93 28.18
CA THR A 29 -13.02 6.64 27.61
C THR A 29 -13.52 6.40 26.18
N ILE A 30 -14.77 6.83 25.87
CA ILE A 30 -15.36 6.58 24.54
C ILE A 30 -14.59 7.24 23.40
N PRO A 31 -14.20 8.54 23.46
CA PRO A 31 -13.50 9.16 22.35
C PRO A 31 -12.12 8.52 22.05
N PRO A 32 -11.25 8.24 23.04
CA PRO A 32 -10.00 7.54 22.76
C PRO A 32 -10.22 6.11 22.24
N ALA A 33 -11.18 5.37 22.81
CA ALA A 33 -11.51 4.04 22.36
C ALA A 33 -12.06 4.05 20.92
N ALA A 34 -12.95 4.99 20.61
CA ALA A 34 -13.47 5.17 19.25
C ALA A 34 -12.37 5.54 18.26
N PHE A 35 -11.39 6.35 18.67
CA PHE A 35 -10.24 6.69 17.84
C PHE A 35 -9.36 5.47 17.54
N VAL A 36 -9.03 4.68 18.58
CA VAL A 36 -8.20 3.47 18.42
C VAL A 36 -8.93 2.38 17.63
N LEU A 37 -10.24 2.22 17.84
CA LEU A 37 -11.05 1.21 17.16
C LEU A 37 -11.57 1.68 15.79
N SER A 38 -11.45 2.96 15.48
CA SER A 38 -11.96 3.53 14.22
C SER A 38 -11.50 2.80 12.97
N PRO A 39 -10.23 2.38 12.82
CA PRO A 39 -9.80 1.61 11.66
C PRO A 39 -10.58 0.28 11.53
N VAL A 40 -10.70 -0.47 12.63
CA VAL A 40 -11.41 -1.76 12.65
C VAL A 40 -12.90 -1.59 12.39
N ILE A 41 -13.52 -0.60 13.02
CA ILE A 41 -14.96 -0.32 12.82
C ILE A 41 -15.24 0.08 11.37
N LYS A 42 -14.37 0.90 10.77
CA LYS A 42 -14.53 1.33 9.37
C LYS A 42 -14.35 0.19 8.38
N THR A 43 -13.34 -0.64 8.57
CA THR A 43 -13.04 -1.72 7.63
C THR A 43 -13.97 -2.91 7.80
N ASP A 44 -14.14 -3.40 9.03
CA ASP A 44 -14.81 -4.70 9.26
C ASP A 44 -16.30 -4.60 9.50
N LEU A 45 -16.78 -3.51 10.13
CA LEU A 45 -18.18 -3.36 10.48
C LEU A 45 -18.99 -2.47 9.54
N LEU A 46 -18.37 -1.41 8.99
CA LEU A 46 -19.08 -0.47 8.12
C LEU A 46 -18.82 -0.70 6.63
N GLY A 47 -17.93 -1.64 6.26
CA GLY A 47 -17.59 -1.90 4.88
C GLY A 47 -16.97 -0.68 4.16
N GLU A 48 -16.53 0.33 4.91
CA GLU A 48 -15.92 1.55 4.34
C GLU A 48 -14.46 1.33 3.87
N SER A 49 -14.08 0.08 3.58
CA SER A 49 -12.76 -0.26 3.02
C SER A 49 -12.62 0.09 1.54
N ASP A 50 -13.58 0.83 0.97
CA ASP A 50 -13.57 1.16 -0.44
C ASP A 50 -12.78 2.43 -0.76
N VAL A 51 -11.57 2.48 -0.21
CA VAL A 51 -10.56 3.41 -0.72
C VAL A 51 -10.04 2.79 -2.01
N GLY A 52 -10.68 3.11 -3.12
CA GLY A 52 -10.11 2.82 -4.42
C GLY A 52 -10.73 1.66 -5.19
N SER A 53 -12.03 1.69 -5.39
CA SER A 53 -12.74 0.71 -6.24
C SER A 53 -12.38 0.73 -7.72
N GLY A 54 -11.58 1.71 -8.18
CA GLY A 54 -11.28 1.89 -9.59
C GLY A 54 -9.96 1.30 -10.04
N TRP A 55 -10.01 0.46 -11.06
CA TRP A 55 -8.83 0.01 -11.78
C TRP A 55 -8.25 1.13 -12.63
N GLN A 56 -6.93 1.37 -12.53
CA GLN A 56 -6.21 2.33 -13.36
C GLN A 56 -5.30 1.59 -14.33
N GLU A 57 -5.29 2.05 -15.58
CA GLU A 57 -4.40 1.51 -16.60
C GLU A 57 -2.96 1.96 -16.33
N VAL A 58 -2.03 1.02 -16.35
CA VAL A 58 -0.59 1.27 -16.25
C VAL A 58 0.01 1.40 -17.64
N GLY A 59 -0.22 0.41 -18.49
CA GLY A 59 0.29 0.35 -19.85
C GLY A 59 0.35 -1.07 -20.38
N PRO A 60 0.76 -1.23 -21.64
CA PRO A 60 0.88 -2.56 -22.25
C PRO A 60 2.03 -3.36 -21.65
N VAL A 61 1.80 -4.63 -21.32
CA VAL A 61 2.86 -5.51 -20.80
C VAL A 61 3.97 -5.80 -21.81
N SER A 62 3.69 -5.61 -23.10
CA SER A 62 4.67 -5.74 -24.17
C SER A 62 5.76 -4.66 -24.13
N GLU A 63 5.46 -3.49 -23.53
CA GLU A 63 6.42 -2.39 -23.35
C GLU A 63 7.34 -2.59 -22.14
N VAL A 64 7.07 -3.59 -21.29
CA VAL A 64 7.94 -3.92 -20.18
C VAL A 64 9.24 -4.52 -20.73
N SER A 65 10.35 -3.84 -20.48
CA SER A 65 11.69 -4.27 -20.91
C SER A 65 12.01 -5.68 -20.40
N ALA A 66 12.71 -6.46 -21.22
CA ALA A 66 13.09 -7.82 -20.85
C ALA A 66 14.20 -7.87 -19.77
N GLU A 67 15.05 -6.85 -19.68
CA GLU A 67 16.24 -6.87 -18.83
C GLU A 67 16.19 -5.82 -17.71
N GLU A 68 15.46 -4.72 -17.90
CA GLU A 68 15.45 -3.60 -16.98
C GLU A 68 14.03 -3.25 -16.53
N PRO A 69 13.86 -2.67 -15.35
CA PRO A 69 12.57 -2.15 -14.92
C PRO A 69 12.08 -1.02 -15.82
N SER A 70 10.82 -1.09 -16.20
CA SER A 70 10.14 -0.05 -16.95
C SER A 70 9.37 0.87 -15.99
N HIS A 71 9.41 2.17 -16.25
CA HIS A 71 8.80 3.18 -15.41
C HIS A 71 7.53 3.71 -16.04
N PHE A 72 6.40 3.51 -15.38
CA PHE A 72 5.09 3.98 -15.84
C PHE A 72 4.55 5.06 -14.92
N LYS A 73 3.84 6.02 -15.51
CA LYS A 73 3.08 7.03 -14.77
C LYS A 73 1.62 6.61 -14.73
N VAL A 74 1.05 6.55 -13.54
CA VAL A 74 -0.36 6.22 -13.33
C VAL A 74 -1.04 7.30 -12.53
N GLU A 75 -2.24 7.69 -12.94
CA GLU A 75 -3.03 8.71 -12.27
C GLU A 75 -4.16 8.06 -11.47
N PHE A 76 -4.06 8.18 -10.14
CA PHE A 76 -5.12 7.71 -9.25
C PHE A 76 -6.05 8.85 -8.86
N PRO A 77 -7.37 8.69 -8.97
CA PRO A 77 -8.32 9.64 -8.43
C PRO A 77 -8.08 9.84 -6.93
N LEU A 78 -8.10 11.09 -6.46
CA LEU A 78 -7.87 11.40 -5.04
C LEU A 78 -8.83 10.66 -4.10
N GLN A 79 -10.01 10.31 -4.57
CA GLN A 79 -10.96 9.51 -3.82
C GLN A 79 -10.44 8.13 -3.45
N GLN A 80 -9.64 7.51 -4.33
CA GLN A 80 -8.98 6.23 -4.04
C GLN A 80 -7.97 6.35 -2.90
N LEU A 81 -7.38 7.53 -2.72
CA LEU A 81 -6.31 7.77 -1.76
C LEU A 81 -6.83 8.24 -0.40
N TYR A 82 -7.87 9.06 -0.41
CA TYR A 82 -8.31 9.78 0.79
C TYR A 82 -9.79 9.57 1.14
N GLY A 83 -10.54 8.85 0.29
CA GLY A 83 -11.98 8.69 0.42
C GLY A 83 -12.79 9.95 0.07
N GLU A 84 -14.05 9.76 -0.30
CA GLU A 84 -14.94 10.84 -0.76
C GLU A 84 -15.13 11.95 0.29
N ARG A 85 -15.28 11.57 1.57
CA ARG A 85 -15.52 12.54 2.66
C ARG A 85 -14.34 13.48 2.89
N ALA A 86 -13.12 13.00 2.75
CA ALA A 86 -11.93 13.82 2.94
C ALA A 86 -11.78 14.86 1.83
N ILE A 87 -12.16 14.50 0.60
CA ILE A 87 -12.13 15.39 -0.55
C ILE A 87 -13.21 16.46 -0.43
N GLN A 88 -14.45 16.08 -0.09
CA GLN A 88 -15.55 17.04 0.11
C GLN A 88 -15.25 18.05 1.20
N LYS A 89 -14.57 17.64 2.29
CA LYS A 89 -14.18 18.55 3.37
C LYS A 89 -13.10 19.55 2.93
N LYS A 90 -12.15 19.10 2.10
CA LYS A 90 -11.01 19.91 1.65
C LYS A 90 -11.38 20.81 0.45
N TYR A 91 -12.33 20.37 -0.38
CA TYR A 91 -12.77 21.06 -1.58
C TYR A 91 -14.30 21.15 -1.62
N PRO A 92 -14.92 21.99 -0.76
CA PRO A 92 -16.36 22.14 -0.70
C PRO A 92 -16.87 22.70 -2.05
N GLY A 93 -17.88 22.04 -2.61
CA GLY A 93 -18.46 22.41 -3.92
C GLY A 93 -17.96 21.56 -5.11
N SER A 94 -17.05 20.61 -4.89
CA SER A 94 -16.74 19.61 -5.91
C SER A 94 -17.90 18.61 -6.01
N GLU A 95 -18.66 18.69 -7.08
CA GLU A 95 -19.65 17.65 -7.40
C GLU A 95 -18.93 16.35 -7.81
N LYS A 96 -19.62 15.22 -7.64
CA LYS A 96 -19.09 13.87 -7.96
C LYS A 96 -18.56 13.74 -9.39
N SER A 97 -19.00 14.59 -10.31
CA SER A 97 -18.59 14.63 -11.72
C SER A 97 -17.29 15.41 -11.96
N ASP A 98 -16.88 16.27 -11.01
CA ASP A 98 -15.70 17.12 -11.17
C ASP A 98 -14.43 16.49 -10.58
N MET A 99 -14.30 15.17 -10.66
CA MET A 99 -13.11 14.44 -10.23
C MET A 99 -11.88 14.72 -11.09
N LYS A 100 -11.56 15.98 -11.22
CA LYS A 100 -10.39 16.51 -11.90
C LYS A 100 -9.09 16.35 -11.09
N TYR A 101 -9.21 15.92 -9.85
CA TYR A 101 -8.07 15.81 -8.96
C TYR A 101 -7.55 14.38 -8.97
N THR A 102 -6.49 14.19 -9.72
CA THR A 102 -5.72 12.93 -9.72
C THR A 102 -4.39 13.16 -9.05
N LEU A 103 -3.86 12.12 -8.40
CA LEU A 103 -2.47 12.07 -7.97
C LEU A 103 -1.70 11.19 -8.95
N SER A 104 -0.69 11.79 -9.57
CA SER A 104 0.24 11.04 -10.39
C SER A 104 1.19 10.24 -9.51
N ASN A 105 1.15 8.93 -9.64
CA ASN A 105 2.13 8.03 -9.06
C ASN A 105 2.99 7.42 -10.15
N ALA A 106 4.25 7.18 -9.83
CA ALA A 106 5.13 6.40 -10.66
C ALA A 106 5.16 4.95 -10.17
N ILE A 107 5.13 4.03 -11.11
CA ILE A 107 5.17 2.59 -10.87
C ILE A 107 6.33 2.00 -11.63
N TRP A 108 7.14 1.19 -10.96
CA TRP A 108 8.13 0.36 -11.58
C TRP A 108 7.54 -1.01 -11.89
N VAL A 109 7.66 -1.44 -13.14
CA VAL A 109 7.25 -2.77 -13.60
C VAL A 109 8.46 -3.48 -14.16
N SER A 110 8.77 -4.66 -13.65
CA SER A 110 9.88 -5.49 -14.11
C SER A 110 9.50 -6.97 -14.11
N TRP A 111 10.23 -7.76 -14.86
CA TRP A 111 10.16 -9.22 -14.75
C TRP A 111 10.93 -9.66 -13.53
N LYS A 112 10.43 -10.70 -12.86
CA LYS A 112 11.12 -11.29 -11.70
C LYS A 112 12.42 -11.95 -12.15
N ALA A 113 13.48 -11.65 -11.42
CA ALA A 113 14.73 -12.36 -11.53
C ALA A 113 14.80 -13.48 -10.47
N PRO A 114 15.38 -14.65 -10.80
CA PRO A 114 15.58 -15.71 -9.83
C PRO A 114 16.47 -15.25 -8.68
N ILE A 115 16.13 -15.69 -7.47
CA ILE A 115 16.91 -15.39 -6.28
C ILE A 115 17.33 -16.68 -5.57
N LYS A 116 18.51 -16.66 -4.96
CA LYS A 116 18.96 -17.69 -4.04
C LYS A 116 18.71 -17.24 -2.63
N LEU A 117 17.83 -17.96 -1.92
CA LEU A 117 17.56 -17.68 -0.53
C LEU A 117 18.82 -17.86 0.32
N GLN A 118 19.29 -16.79 0.95
CA GLN A 118 20.22 -16.88 2.05
C GLN A 118 19.42 -16.85 3.34
N GLY A 119 19.70 -17.78 4.25
CA GLY A 119 18.92 -18.06 5.46
C GLY A 119 18.90 -16.96 6.53
N ARG A 120 18.78 -15.71 6.14
CA ARG A 120 18.55 -14.55 7.00
C ARG A 120 17.12 -14.05 6.82
N GLN A 121 16.38 -14.11 7.91
CA GLN A 121 15.07 -13.49 8.01
C GLN A 121 15.16 -11.99 7.62
N GLY A 122 14.42 -11.58 6.59
CA GLY A 122 14.30 -10.17 6.16
C GLY A 122 15.30 -9.67 5.13
N SER A 123 16.26 -10.47 4.68
CA SER A 123 17.08 -10.11 3.52
C SER A 123 16.47 -10.70 2.26
N SER A 124 16.36 -9.89 1.20
CA SER A 124 16.20 -10.43 -0.15
C SER A 124 17.37 -11.40 -0.39
N GLY A 125 17.08 -12.55 -0.98
CA GLY A 125 18.16 -13.44 -1.43
C GLY A 125 19.01 -12.77 -2.50
N ASP A 126 20.20 -13.30 -2.78
CA ASP A 126 20.99 -12.81 -3.89
C ASP A 126 20.29 -13.10 -5.21
N VAL A 127 20.18 -12.10 -6.06
CA VAL A 127 19.72 -12.28 -7.44
C VAL A 127 20.78 -13.10 -8.18
N VAL A 128 20.36 -14.27 -8.69
CA VAL A 128 21.31 -15.24 -9.32
C VAL A 128 21.11 -15.40 -10.82
N GLY A 129 20.18 -14.67 -11.42
CA GLY A 129 19.87 -14.79 -12.84
C GLY A 129 19.30 -13.50 -13.42
N LYS A 130 19.02 -13.53 -14.71
CA LYS A 130 18.35 -12.43 -15.41
C LYS A 130 16.85 -12.51 -15.21
N PRO A 131 16.12 -11.37 -15.37
CA PRO A 131 14.67 -11.36 -15.39
C PRO A 131 14.11 -12.33 -16.45
N GLU A 132 13.03 -13.03 -16.12
CA GLU A 132 12.43 -14.03 -16.98
C GLU A 132 11.12 -13.52 -17.63
N ARG A 133 11.25 -12.93 -18.81
CA ARG A 133 10.11 -12.50 -19.63
C ARG A 133 9.51 -13.68 -20.37
N PRO A 134 8.18 -13.89 -20.35
CA PRO A 134 7.55 -14.95 -21.15
C PRO A 134 7.79 -14.77 -22.65
N ALA A 135 8.28 -15.82 -23.32
CA ALA A 135 8.66 -15.77 -24.74
C ALA A 135 7.48 -15.50 -25.70
N PHE A 136 6.25 -15.84 -25.31
CA PHE A 136 5.09 -15.58 -26.16
C PHE A 136 4.77 -14.09 -26.34
N LEU A 137 5.28 -13.21 -25.44
CA LEU A 137 5.15 -11.76 -25.58
C LEU A 137 5.94 -11.18 -26.76
N ASP A 138 6.84 -11.93 -27.36
CA ASP A 138 7.53 -11.54 -28.59
C ASP A 138 6.68 -11.80 -29.84
N GLN A 139 5.64 -12.63 -29.71
CA GLN A 139 4.78 -13.05 -30.81
C GLN A 139 3.43 -12.32 -30.80
N LYS A 140 2.95 -11.89 -29.64
CA LYS A 140 1.67 -11.20 -29.51
C LYS A 140 1.70 -10.17 -28.38
N SER A 141 0.94 -9.10 -28.55
CA SER A 141 0.81 -8.01 -27.58
C SER A 141 -0.57 -7.92 -26.92
N GLU A 142 -1.55 -8.67 -27.43
CA GLU A 142 -2.93 -8.68 -26.95
C GLU A 142 -3.59 -10.05 -27.21
N GLY A 143 -4.83 -10.23 -26.79
CA GLY A 143 -5.54 -11.49 -26.98
C GLY A 143 -5.02 -12.62 -26.10
N PHE A 144 -4.49 -12.31 -24.92
CA PHE A 144 -3.96 -13.30 -23.99
C PHE A 144 -5.07 -14.16 -23.39
N THR A 145 -4.85 -15.47 -23.39
CA THR A 145 -5.69 -16.43 -22.67
C THR A 145 -5.57 -16.21 -21.16
N GLU A 146 -6.48 -16.77 -20.39
CA GLU A 146 -6.43 -16.66 -18.93
C GLU A 146 -5.15 -17.28 -18.34
N SER A 147 -4.68 -18.39 -18.89
CA SER A 147 -3.43 -19.04 -18.47
C SER A 147 -2.22 -18.16 -18.72
N GLU A 148 -2.13 -17.51 -19.88
CA GLU A 148 -1.05 -16.60 -20.22
C GLU A 148 -1.07 -15.35 -19.34
N ARG A 149 -2.26 -14.81 -19.06
CA ARG A 149 -2.38 -13.66 -18.13
C ARG A 149 -1.91 -14.03 -16.72
N LYS A 150 -2.26 -15.22 -16.23
CA LYS A 150 -1.77 -15.71 -14.94
C LYS A 150 -0.25 -15.90 -14.95
N GLU A 151 0.31 -16.45 -16.04
CA GLU A 151 1.75 -16.59 -16.19
C GLU A 151 2.45 -15.23 -16.17
N ILE A 152 1.97 -14.23 -16.95
CA ILE A 152 2.49 -12.87 -16.93
C ILE A 152 2.47 -12.32 -15.51
N MET A 153 1.33 -12.37 -14.83
CA MET A 153 1.19 -11.84 -13.47
C MET A 153 2.11 -12.53 -12.46
N SER A 154 2.31 -13.83 -12.59
CA SER A 154 3.21 -14.57 -11.69
C SER A 154 4.67 -14.14 -11.82
N ARG A 155 5.07 -13.63 -13.00
CA ARG A 155 6.45 -13.22 -13.32
C ARG A 155 6.68 -11.71 -13.23
N LEU A 156 5.64 -10.88 -13.00
CA LEU A 156 5.80 -9.44 -12.86
C LEU A 156 6.06 -9.00 -11.43
N ASN A 157 6.96 -8.05 -11.29
CA ASN A 157 7.05 -7.16 -10.15
C ASN A 157 6.31 -5.86 -10.49
N ILE A 158 5.42 -5.42 -9.63
CA ILE A 158 4.69 -4.17 -9.77
C ILE A 158 4.93 -3.37 -8.49
N LEU A 159 5.88 -2.45 -8.56
CA LEU A 159 6.46 -1.80 -7.40
C LEU A 159 6.11 -0.32 -7.36
N SER A 160 5.86 0.19 -6.17
CA SER A 160 5.73 1.62 -5.96
C SER A 160 7.07 2.31 -6.15
N ASN A 161 7.07 3.51 -6.74
CA ASN A 161 8.27 4.34 -6.82
C ASN A 161 8.67 4.96 -5.46
N SER A 162 7.94 4.68 -4.39
CA SER A 162 8.17 5.27 -3.08
C SER A 162 9.08 4.38 -2.23
N CYS A 163 10.17 4.97 -1.73
CA CYS A 163 11.08 4.32 -0.81
C CYS A 163 10.38 3.92 0.50
N ALA A 164 10.59 2.70 0.96
CA ALA A 164 10.00 2.18 2.18
C ALA A 164 10.52 2.86 3.47
N HIS A 165 11.54 3.74 3.38
CA HIS A 165 12.00 4.52 4.51
C HIS A 165 11.05 5.70 4.82
N LEU A 166 10.99 6.70 3.93
CA LEU A 166 10.21 7.92 4.11
C LEU A 166 9.53 8.38 2.80
N GLY A 167 9.29 7.47 1.86
CA GLY A 167 8.52 7.77 0.66
C GLY A 167 9.22 8.54 -0.45
N CYS A 168 10.54 8.77 -0.36
CA CYS A 168 11.29 9.42 -1.44
C CYS A 168 11.24 8.58 -2.73
N PRO A 169 11.19 9.21 -3.92
CA PRO A 169 11.26 8.47 -5.18
C PRO A 169 12.56 7.70 -5.32
N VAL A 170 12.47 6.43 -5.71
CA VAL A 170 13.63 5.59 -6.03
C VAL A 170 13.95 5.67 -7.52
N ARG A 171 15.23 5.46 -7.86
CA ARG A 171 15.72 5.45 -9.23
C ARG A 171 16.40 4.13 -9.54
N TRP A 172 16.24 3.64 -10.75
CA TRP A 172 16.99 2.48 -11.25
C TRP A 172 18.38 2.89 -11.75
N PHE A 173 19.38 2.12 -11.39
CA PHE A 173 20.76 2.26 -11.83
C PHE A 173 21.18 0.99 -12.59
N PRO A 174 21.23 1.06 -13.94
CA PRO A 174 21.44 -0.12 -14.77
C PRO A 174 22.82 -0.78 -14.56
N ASP A 175 23.86 -0.01 -14.33
CA ASP A 175 25.22 -0.53 -14.15
C ASP A 175 25.34 -1.37 -12.88
N GLU A 176 24.67 -0.96 -11.81
CA GLU A 176 24.64 -1.63 -10.52
C GLU A 176 23.53 -2.67 -10.40
N GLN A 177 22.57 -2.67 -11.34
CA GLN A 177 21.36 -3.50 -11.30
C GLN A 177 20.57 -3.35 -9.99
N LEU A 178 20.46 -2.11 -9.49
CA LEU A 178 19.82 -1.76 -8.22
C LEU A 178 18.89 -0.56 -8.36
N TYR A 179 17.87 -0.54 -7.53
CA TYR A 179 17.17 0.70 -7.22
C TYR A 179 17.87 1.41 -6.08
N LEU A 180 18.07 2.72 -6.22
CA LEU A 180 18.66 3.59 -5.21
C LEU A 180 17.67 4.69 -4.83
N CYS A 181 17.48 4.88 -3.52
CA CYS A 181 16.82 6.06 -2.98
C CYS A 181 17.87 7.15 -2.71
N PRO A 182 17.83 8.32 -3.39
CA PRO A 182 18.86 9.34 -3.26
C PRO A 182 18.81 10.10 -1.93
N CYS A 183 17.72 9.97 -1.14
CA CYS A 183 17.56 10.72 0.10
C CYS A 183 18.52 10.24 1.20
N HIS A 184 18.58 8.92 1.43
CA HIS A 184 19.37 8.34 2.53
C HIS A 184 20.06 7.03 2.13
N GLY A 185 20.20 6.75 0.84
CA GLY A 185 20.93 5.58 0.36
C GLY A 185 20.23 4.23 0.58
N GLY A 186 18.88 4.21 0.54
CA GLY A 186 18.15 2.95 0.51
C GLY A 186 18.40 2.21 -0.79
N LEU A 187 18.80 0.94 -0.73
CA LEU A 187 19.13 0.09 -1.86
C LEU A 187 18.19 -1.10 -1.96
N TYR A 188 17.75 -1.40 -3.19
CA TYR A 188 16.88 -2.53 -3.47
C TYR A 188 17.33 -3.24 -4.75
N ASP A 189 17.17 -4.55 -4.79
CA ASP A 189 17.41 -5.36 -5.98
C ASP A 189 16.31 -5.18 -7.05
N ILE A 190 16.50 -5.81 -8.21
CA ILE A 190 15.53 -5.74 -9.33
C ILE A 190 14.13 -6.25 -8.95
N ASN A 191 14.02 -7.14 -7.98
CA ASN A 191 12.76 -7.63 -7.47
C ASN A 191 12.13 -6.69 -6.41
N GLY A 192 12.77 -5.57 -6.09
CA GLY A 192 12.36 -4.64 -5.06
C GLY A 192 12.69 -5.12 -3.64
N GLY A 193 13.49 -6.18 -3.49
CA GLY A 193 13.97 -6.65 -2.21
C GLY A 193 14.99 -5.69 -1.58
N TRP A 194 14.98 -5.54 -0.26
CA TRP A 194 15.94 -4.69 0.44
C TRP A 194 17.37 -5.28 0.38
N VAL A 195 18.32 -4.46 -0.02
CA VAL A 195 19.74 -4.82 -0.11
C VAL A 195 20.57 -4.07 0.94
N GLY A 196 20.22 -2.82 1.21
CA GLY A 196 20.99 -2.02 2.16
C GLY A 196 20.37 -0.64 2.45
N GLY A 197 21.00 0.06 3.40
CA GLY A 197 20.55 1.39 3.84
C GLY A 197 19.45 1.34 4.88
N PRO A 198 18.82 2.49 5.20
CA PRO A 198 17.89 2.64 6.30
C PRO A 198 16.47 2.08 6.11
N PRO A 199 15.97 1.71 4.91
CA PRO A 199 14.64 1.15 4.79
C PRO A 199 14.46 -0.12 5.62
N PRO A 200 13.31 -0.28 6.32
CA PRO A 200 13.05 -1.44 7.18
C PRO A 200 12.59 -2.66 6.40
N ARG A 201 12.28 -2.54 5.10
CA ARG A 201 11.73 -3.57 4.22
C ARG A 201 12.06 -3.29 2.75
N GLY A 202 11.69 -4.20 1.87
CA GLY A 202 11.68 -4.00 0.42
C GLY A 202 10.68 -2.94 -0.04
N MET A 203 10.70 -2.62 -1.32
CA MET A 203 9.77 -1.68 -1.94
C MET A 203 8.32 -2.16 -1.81
N TYR A 204 7.39 -1.22 -1.66
CA TYR A 204 5.96 -1.54 -1.62
C TYR A 204 5.48 -2.11 -2.95
N ARG A 205 4.64 -3.15 -2.89
CA ARG A 205 4.06 -3.82 -4.04
C ARG A 205 2.59 -3.52 -4.18
N TYR A 206 2.14 -3.38 -5.41
CA TYR A 206 0.71 -3.36 -5.69
C TYR A 206 0.17 -4.77 -5.58
N THR A 207 -0.78 -5.00 -4.66
CA THR A 207 -1.41 -6.32 -4.44
C THR A 207 -2.58 -6.56 -5.37
N ASP A 208 -3.31 -5.50 -5.73
CA ASP A 208 -4.42 -5.58 -6.66
C ASP A 208 -3.93 -5.14 -8.04
N ALA A 209 -3.55 -6.12 -8.83
CA ALA A 209 -3.07 -5.93 -10.20
C ALA A 209 -3.57 -7.04 -11.10
N GLU A 210 -3.87 -6.72 -12.36
CA GLU A 210 -4.30 -7.69 -13.36
C GLU A 210 -3.87 -7.29 -14.77
N VAL A 211 -3.61 -8.27 -15.61
CA VAL A 211 -3.47 -8.09 -17.05
C VAL A 211 -4.77 -8.50 -17.71
N ARG A 212 -5.32 -7.64 -18.56
CA ARG A 212 -6.56 -7.91 -19.30
C ARG A 212 -6.29 -8.46 -20.69
N GLU A 213 -7.35 -8.87 -21.38
CA GLU A 213 -7.27 -9.46 -22.75
C GLU A 213 -6.62 -8.51 -23.75
N ASN A 214 -6.78 -7.20 -23.57
CA ASN A 214 -6.14 -6.16 -24.38
C ASN A 214 -4.62 -6.01 -24.15
N GLY A 215 -4.01 -6.91 -23.39
CA GLY A 215 -2.57 -6.89 -23.13
C GLY A 215 -2.07 -5.79 -22.20
N LYS A 216 -2.97 -5.05 -21.56
CA LYS A 216 -2.61 -3.96 -20.67
C LYS A 216 -2.67 -4.39 -19.21
N LEU A 217 -1.72 -3.86 -18.43
CA LEU A 217 -1.67 -3.99 -16.98
C LEU A 217 -2.57 -2.94 -16.35
N TYR A 218 -3.37 -3.36 -15.38
CA TYR A 218 -4.21 -2.51 -14.56
C TYR A 218 -3.87 -2.71 -13.08
N VAL A 219 -3.96 -1.66 -12.29
CA VAL A 219 -3.72 -1.70 -10.84
C VAL A 219 -4.80 -0.91 -10.09
N ARG A 220 -5.01 -1.27 -8.83
CA ARG A 220 -5.67 -0.42 -7.84
C ARG A 220 -4.63 0.11 -6.86
N HIS A 221 -4.92 1.24 -6.24
CA HIS A 221 -4.02 1.83 -5.23
C HIS A 221 -4.10 1.07 -3.91
N LYS A 222 -3.55 -0.13 -3.91
CA LYS A 222 -3.48 -1.01 -2.75
C LYS A 222 -2.10 -1.66 -2.67
N TYR A 223 -1.48 -1.57 -1.50
CA TYR A 223 -0.13 -2.07 -1.25
C TYR A 223 -0.11 -3.25 -0.30
N ASP A 224 1.01 -3.97 -0.27
CA ASP A 224 1.35 -5.07 0.63
C ASP A 224 1.72 -4.60 2.07
N ILE A 225 0.91 -3.70 2.65
CA ILE A 225 1.12 -3.13 3.99
C ILE A 225 0.17 -3.68 5.05
N GLU A 226 -0.67 -4.64 4.70
CA GLU A 226 -1.62 -5.23 5.63
C GLU A 226 -0.89 -5.95 6.77
N PRO A 227 -1.39 -5.80 8.03
CA PRO A 227 -0.87 -6.55 9.15
C PRO A 227 -0.97 -8.06 8.87
N GLY A 228 0.12 -8.79 9.07
CA GLY A 228 0.18 -10.23 8.79
C GLY A 228 0.71 -10.62 7.41
N LEU A 229 0.86 -9.69 6.48
CA LEU A 229 1.73 -9.84 5.31
C LEU A 229 3.19 -9.57 5.71
N GLU A 230 3.49 -10.03 6.88
CA GLU A 230 4.82 -9.94 7.46
C GLU A 230 5.79 -10.72 6.61
N ALA A 231 6.99 -10.20 6.59
CA ALA A 231 8.11 -10.84 5.95
C ALA A 231 7.69 -11.37 4.58
N GLN A 232 7.62 -10.46 3.70
CA GLN A 232 7.49 -10.82 2.31
C GLN A 232 8.35 -12.02 2.07
N GLU A 233 7.68 -13.11 1.79
CA GLU A 233 8.38 -14.26 1.28
C GLU A 233 9.23 -13.77 0.12
N PRO A 234 10.53 -14.02 0.16
CA PRO A 234 11.39 -13.64 -0.93
C PRO A 234 10.79 -14.28 -2.18
N TYR A 235 10.75 -13.50 -3.27
CA TYR A 235 10.16 -13.97 -4.52
C TYR A 235 11.04 -15.08 -5.08
N VAL A 236 10.70 -16.28 -4.70
CA VAL A 236 11.27 -17.49 -5.30
C VAL A 236 10.54 -17.67 -6.62
N VAL A 237 11.26 -17.63 -7.71
CA VAL A 237 10.78 -18.02 -9.04
C VAL A 237 10.91 -19.50 -9.20
#